data_8b811436ad23d2e995c9d2ca677aaa7d
#
_entry.id   8b811436ad23d2e995c9d2ca677aaa7d
#
_cell.length_a   1.000
_cell.length_b   1.000
_cell.length_c   1.000
_cell.angle_alpha   90.00
_cell.angle_beta   90.00
_cell.angle_gamma   90.00
#
_symmetry.space_group_name_H-M   'P 1'
#
loop_
_entity.id
_entity.type
_entity.pdbx_description
1 polymer ?
#
loop_
_entity_poly.entity_id
_entity_poly.type
_entity_poly.pdbx_seq_one_letter_code
_entity_poly.pdbx_strand_id
1 'polypeptide(L)'
;MKAVHEIRSRTVVMPAENVDTDQIIPARFLVTTSREGLGKALFADWRWERDGRPKAGFVLNRPEAEGARVLVAGRNFGCGSSREHAVWALQAGGFEAVVSTAFADIFRGNALKNGFVPVQVDEATHAQLVEAPGVEVAIDVEAGVLSFGTRRAAFPLEPFARHCLRSGLDELAFLLSREREIAAYEAQAGPAPWRSP
;
A
#
# COMPACT_ATOMS: atom_id res chain seq x y z
N MET A 1 6.62 -1.78 -11.89
CA MET A 1 5.59 -2.46 -11.05
C MET A 1 4.46 -3.00 -11.90
N LYS A 2 3.50 -3.82 -11.35
CA LYS A 2 2.31 -4.25 -12.09
C LYS A 2 1.29 -3.10 -12.19
N ALA A 3 0.65 -2.94 -13.35
CA ALA A 3 -0.45 -1.98 -13.51
C ALA A 3 -1.65 -2.36 -12.65
N VAL A 4 -2.26 -1.36 -12.02
CA VAL A 4 -3.43 -1.53 -11.14
C VAL A 4 -4.54 -0.60 -11.63
N HIS A 5 -5.62 -1.18 -12.16
CA HIS A 5 -6.80 -0.43 -12.62
C HIS A 5 -7.94 -0.56 -11.62
N GLU A 6 -8.20 -1.78 -11.19
CA GLU A 6 -9.26 -2.11 -10.24
C GLU A 6 -8.80 -3.24 -9.30
N ILE A 7 -9.19 -3.15 -8.04
CA ILE A 7 -9.00 -4.23 -7.06
C ILE A 7 -10.39 -4.65 -6.57
N ARG A 8 -10.76 -5.91 -6.81
CA ARG A 8 -11.99 -6.51 -6.26
C ARG A 8 -11.62 -7.61 -5.28
N SER A 9 -12.03 -7.50 -4.04
CA SER A 9 -11.69 -8.47 -3.02
C SER A 9 -12.59 -8.38 -1.81
N ARG A 10 -12.63 -9.47 -1.04
CA ARG A 10 -13.10 -9.41 0.35
C ARG A 10 -12.11 -8.62 1.18
N THR A 11 -12.61 -8.03 2.28
CA THR A 11 -11.82 -7.29 3.25
C THR A 11 -11.38 -8.16 4.42
N VAL A 12 -10.23 -7.84 4.99
CA VAL A 12 -9.86 -8.25 6.36
C VAL A 12 -9.83 -7.01 7.23
N VAL A 13 -10.48 -7.06 8.40
CA VAL A 13 -10.57 -5.94 9.31
C VAL A 13 -9.60 -6.11 10.47
N MET A 14 -8.69 -5.16 10.63
CA MET A 14 -7.75 -5.03 11.74
C MET A 14 -7.86 -3.61 12.30
N PRO A 15 -8.79 -3.33 13.22
CA PRO A 15 -9.16 -1.96 13.60
C PRO A 15 -8.14 -1.27 14.50
N ALA A 16 -6.97 -1.88 14.75
CA ALA A 16 -5.90 -1.29 15.54
C ALA A 16 -5.45 0.05 14.92
N GLU A 17 -5.40 1.08 15.76
CA GLU A 17 -4.89 2.41 15.39
C GLU A 17 -3.39 2.51 15.65
N ASN A 18 -2.74 3.50 15.02
CA ASN A 18 -1.32 3.78 15.18
C ASN A 18 -0.42 2.57 14.94
N VAL A 19 -0.81 1.73 13.99
CA VAL A 19 -0.01 0.58 13.59
C VAL A 19 1.27 1.09 12.95
N ASP A 20 2.40 0.90 13.63
CA ASP A 20 3.67 1.37 13.14
C ASP A 20 4.37 0.35 12.22
N THR A 21 5.39 0.80 11.52
CA THR A 21 6.11 -0.02 10.56
C THR A 21 6.89 -1.18 11.22
N ASP A 22 7.27 -1.09 12.52
CA ASP A 22 7.85 -2.20 13.27
C ASP A 22 6.81 -3.29 13.59
N GLN A 23 5.56 -2.90 13.77
CA GLN A 23 4.46 -3.85 13.96
C GLN A 23 4.09 -4.54 12.63
N ILE A 24 4.13 -3.78 11.52
CA ILE A 24 3.89 -4.35 10.17
C ILE A 24 5.00 -5.34 9.82
N ILE A 25 6.27 -4.95 10.01
CA ILE A 25 7.43 -5.81 9.81
C ILE A 25 8.51 -5.50 10.85
N PRO A 26 8.78 -6.39 11.82
CA PRO A 26 9.79 -6.16 12.84
C PRO A 26 11.20 -5.97 12.26
N ALA A 27 11.98 -5.09 12.87
CA ALA A 27 13.31 -4.69 12.41
C ALA A 27 14.27 -5.85 12.11
N ARG A 28 14.14 -6.98 12.81
CA ARG A 28 14.96 -8.17 12.58
C ARG A 28 14.83 -8.81 11.19
N PHE A 29 13.79 -8.44 10.42
CA PHE A 29 13.56 -8.90 9.05
C PHE A 29 14.05 -7.91 7.98
N LEU A 30 14.64 -6.76 8.36
CA LEU A 30 15.10 -5.74 7.42
C LEU A 30 16.51 -6.01 6.86
N VAL A 31 17.05 -7.18 7.10
CA VAL A 31 18.42 -7.56 6.68
C VAL A 31 18.50 -8.01 5.21
N THR A 32 17.39 -8.02 4.49
CA THR A 32 17.30 -8.48 3.11
C THR A 32 16.83 -7.37 2.16
N THR A 33 17.38 -7.36 0.95
CA THR A 33 16.87 -6.58 -0.16
C THR A 33 15.89 -7.36 -1.05
N SER A 34 15.73 -8.67 -0.77
CA SER A 34 14.77 -9.53 -1.45
C SER A 34 13.36 -9.37 -0.86
N ARG A 35 12.37 -9.41 -1.72
CA ARG A 35 10.95 -9.43 -1.32
C ARG A 35 10.45 -10.83 -0.97
N GLU A 36 11.24 -11.87 -1.29
CA GLU A 36 10.88 -13.25 -1.06
C GLU A 36 10.80 -13.56 0.45
N GLY A 37 9.77 -14.29 0.85
CA GLY A 37 9.58 -14.71 2.24
C GLY A 37 9.05 -13.65 3.20
N LEU A 38 8.97 -12.37 2.80
CA LEU A 38 8.51 -11.29 3.68
C LEU A 38 7.05 -11.46 4.15
N GLY A 39 6.22 -12.22 3.43
CA GLY A 39 4.85 -12.50 3.86
C GLY A 39 4.75 -13.23 5.20
N LYS A 40 5.77 -14.04 5.56
CA LYS A 40 5.87 -14.67 6.90
C LYS A 40 6.26 -13.68 7.99
N ALA A 41 6.94 -12.59 7.61
CA ALA A 41 7.33 -11.52 8.51
C ALA A 41 6.23 -10.49 8.75
N LEU A 42 5.17 -10.50 7.91
CA LEU A 42 4.02 -9.61 8.05
C LEU A 42 3.34 -9.79 9.41
N PHE A 43 3.32 -8.72 10.21
CA PHE A 43 2.80 -8.71 11.58
C PHE A 43 3.36 -9.84 12.46
N ALA A 44 4.64 -10.20 12.29
CA ALA A 44 5.20 -11.43 12.85
C ALA A 44 4.99 -11.54 14.36
N ASP A 45 5.17 -10.43 15.12
CA ASP A 45 5.03 -10.43 16.59
C ASP A 45 3.57 -10.55 17.04
N TRP A 46 2.64 -10.15 16.20
CA TRP A 46 1.19 -10.31 16.46
C TRP A 46 0.65 -11.65 15.95
N ARG A 47 1.26 -12.17 14.86
CA ARG A 47 0.76 -13.32 14.11
C ARG A 47 1.24 -14.66 14.62
N TRP A 48 2.46 -14.71 15.14
CA TRP A 48 3.10 -15.97 15.50
C TRP A 48 3.43 -16.05 17.00
N GLU A 49 3.34 -17.26 17.56
CA GLU A 49 3.89 -17.59 18.85
C GLU A 49 5.43 -17.70 18.76
N ARG A 50 6.11 -17.73 19.91
CA ARG A 50 7.58 -17.87 19.97
C ARG A 50 8.09 -19.15 19.32
N ASP A 51 7.27 -20.19 19.30
CA ASP A 51 7.58 -21.49 18.69
C ASP A 51 7.15 -21.58 17.21
N GLY A 52 6.70 -20.46 16.62
CA GLY A 52 6.31 -20.36 15.21
C GLY A 52 4.87 -20.80 14.91
N ARG A 53 4.10 -21.23 15.91
CA ARG A 53 2.68 -21.56 15.72
C ARG A 53 1.85 -20.29 15.47
N PRO A 54 0.81 -20.34 14.62
CA PRO A 54 -0.06 -19.20 14.41
C PRO A 54 -0.88 -18.90 15.66
N LYS A 55 -0.96 -17.64 16.04
CA LYS A 55 -1.88 -17.16 17.08
C LYS A 55 -3.31 -17.19 16.54
N ALA A 56 -4.16 -18.09 17.04
CA ALA A 56 -5.54 -18.27 16.56
C ALA A 56 -6.41 -17.00 16.70
N GLY A 57 -6.10 -16.14 17.66
CA GLY A 57 -6.81 -14.87 17.87
C GLY A 57 -6.50 -13.79 16.83
N PHE A 58 -5.39 -13.90 16.11
CA PHE A 58 -4.99 -12.87 15.16
C PHE A 58 -5.76 -12.98 13.84
N VAL A 59 -6.33 -11.88 13.37
CA VAL A 59 -7.29 -11.87 12.26
C VAL A 59 -6.74 -12.50 10.97
N LEU A 60 -5.45 -12.29 10.63
CA LEU A 60 -4.85 -12.84 9.42
C LEU A 60 -4.57 -14.36 9.48
N ASN A 61 -4.74 -14.99 10.65
CA ASN A 61 -4.62 -16.44 10.81
C ASN A 61 -5.96 -17.16 10.76
N ARG A 62 -7.04 -16.42 10.62
CA ARG A 62 -8.40 -16.97 10.54
C ARG A 62 -8.72 -17.37 9.09
N PRO A 63 -9.52 -18.43 8.86
CA PRO A 63 -9.91 -18.85 7.51
C PRO A 63 -10.58 -17.74 6.69
N GLU A 64 -11.29 -16.83 7.34
CA GLU A 64 -11.98 -15.71 6.68
C GLU A 64 -11.03 -14.73 6.00
N ALA A 65 -9.75 -14.69 6.46
CA ALA A 65 -8.72 -13.84 5.88
C ALA A 65 -8.10 -14.44 4.59
N GLU A 66 -8.31 -15.74 4.34
CA GLU A 66 -7.71 -16.41 3.20
C GLU A 66 -8.20 -15.83 1.87
N GLY A 67 -7.26 -15.44 1.01
CA GLY A 67 -7.56 -14.87 -0.31
C GLY A 67 -8.05 -13.41 -0.27
N ALA A 68 -8.20 -12.80 0.89
CA ALA A 68 -8.52 -11.39 0.99
C ALA A 68 -7.27 -10.53 0.63
N ARG A 69 -7.48 -9.53 -0.24
CA ARG A 69 -6.42 -8.66 -0.76
C ARG A 69 -6.54 -7.21 -0.30
N VAL A 70 -7.57 -6.90 0.49
CA VAL A 70 -7.81 -5.55 1.03
C VAL A 70 -7.84 -5.61 2.54
N LEU A 71 -6.93 -4.86 3.19
CA LEU A 71 -6.88 -4.70 4.63
C LEU A 71 -7.64 -3.42 5.02
N VAL A 72 -8.58 -3.51 5.96
CA VAL A 72 -9.19 -2.35 6.62
C VAL A 72 -8.48 -2.17 7.95
N ALA A 73 -7.73 -1.10 8.09
CA ALA A 73 -6.91 -0.80 9.26
C ALA A 73 -7.39 0.45 9.98
N GLY A 74 -7.10 0.57 11.28
CA GLY A 74 -7.39 1.76 12.06
C GLY A 74 -6.60 2.99 11.62
N ARG A 75 -6.91 4.13 12.24
CA ARG A 75 -6.31 5.43 11.95
C ARG A 75 -4.78 5.43 12.11
N ASN A 76 -4.09 6.27 11.30
CA ASN A 76 -2.65 6.49 11.35
C ASN A 76 -1.83 5.22 11.09
N PHE A 77 -2.26 4.46 10.06
CA PHE A 77 -1.57 3.24 9.65
C PHE A 77 -0.21 3.53 9.01
N GLY A 78 0.79 2.71 9.34
CA GLY A 78 2.15 2.83 8.81
C GLY A 78 2.96 3.96 9.44
N CYS A 79 2.62 4.40 10.66
CA CYS A 79 3.42 5.37 11.39
C CYS A 79 4.80 4.80 11.78
N GLY A 80 5.64 5.63 12.41
CA GLY A 80 6.99 5.23 12.82
C GLY A 80 8.04 5.44 11.73
N SER A 81 9.04 4.56 11.67
CA SER A 81 10.21 4.72 10.81
C SER A 81 9.89 4.53 9.33
N SER A 82 10.66 5.21 8.45
CA SER A 82 10.56 5.02 7.01
C SER A 82 11.03 3.62 6.61
N ARG A 83 10.09 2.71 6.31
CA ARG A 83 10.39 1.33 5.93
C ARG A 83 9.59 0.91 4.71
N GLU A 84 10.24 0.87 3.59
CA GLU A 84 9.65 0.34 2.36
C GLU A 84 9.29 -1.15 2.50
N HIS A 85 10.04 -1.89 3.33
CA HIS A 85 9.78 -3.28 3.68
C HIS A 85 8.39 -3.51 4.29
N ALA A 86 7.79 -2.51 4.93
CA ALA A 86 6.42 -2.63 5.44
C ALA A 86 5.42 -2.84 4.30
N VAL A 87 5.59 -2.11 3.20
CA VAL A 87 4.79 -2.27 1.98
C VAL A 87 5.07 -3.62 1.31
N TRP A 88 6.35 -4.01 1.22
CA TRP A 88 6.72 -5.30 0.63
C TRP A 88 6.18 -6.49 1.43
N ALA A 89 6.16 -6.39 2.76
CA ALA A 89 5.57 -7.43 3.61
C ALA A 89 4.06 -7.55 3.41
N LEU A 90 3.33 -6.42 3.27
CA LEU A 90 1.90 -6.42 2.94
C LEU A 90 1.65 -7.08 1.59
N GLN A 91 2.40 -6.70 0.55
CA GLN A 91 2.30 -7.30 -0.78
C GLN A 91 2.64 -8.80 -0.77
N ALA A 92 3.72 -9.19 -0.10
CA ALA A 92 4.11 -10.59 0.05
C ALA A 92 3.12 -11.40 0.89
N GLY A 93 2.36 -10.74 1.76
CA GLY A 93 1.22 -11.29 2.49
C GLY A 93 -0.06 -11.40 1.67
N GLY A 94 -0.04 -10.98 0.40
CA GLY A 94 -1.16 -11.07 -0.53
C GLY A 94 -2.04 -9.82 -0.60
N PHE A 95 -1.72 -8.76 0.13
CA PHE A 95 -2.50 -7.52 0.07
C PHE A 95 -2.10 -6.66 -1.13
N GLU A 96 -3.10 -5.98 -1.70
CA GLU A 96 -2.96 -5.02 -2.81
C GLU A 96 -3.35 -3.60 -2.39
N ALA A 97 -4.18 -3.49 -1.35
CA ALA A 97 -4.62 -2.21 -0.81
C ALA A 97 -4.82 -2.26 0.71
N VAL A 98 -4.76 -1.08 1.31
CA VAL A 98 -5.18 -0.85 2.70
C VAL A 98 -6.14 0.34 2.74
N VAL A 99 -7.23 0.19 3.50
CA VAL A 99 -8.23 1.24 3.75
C VAL A 99 -8.06 1.74 5.17
N SER A 100 -7.98 3.05 5.35
CA SER A 100 -7.88 3.69 6.68
C SER A 100 -8.43 5.11 6.61
N THR A 101 -8.67 5.74 7.75
CA THR A 101 -9.03 7.16 7.83
C THR A 101 -7.82 8.09 7.71
N ALA A 102 -6.61 7.60 8.04
CA ALA A 102 -5.36 8.33 7.89
C ALA A 102 -4.17 7.39 7.74
N PHE A 103 -3.17 7.84 7.01
CA PHE A 103 -1.88 7.16 6.83
C PHE A 103 -0.74 8.09 7.25
N ALA A 104 0.37 7.50 7.71
CA ALA A 104 1.61 8.26 7.77
C ALA A 104 2.12 8.58 6.35
N ASP A 105 2.60 9.81 6.14
CA ASP A 105 2.97 10.32 4.82
C ASP A 105 4.03 9.46 4.13
N ILE A 106 5.06 9.04 4.87
CA ILE A 106 6.14 8.20 4.34
C ILE A 106 5.61 6.83 3.90
N PHE A 107 4.74 6.20 4.70
CA PHE A 107 4.12 4.93 4.35
C PHE A 107 3.27 5.08 3.08
N ARG A 108 2.46 6.14 2.99
CA ARG A 108 1.63 6.45 1.82
C ARG A 108 2.49 6.59 0.56
N GLY A 109 3.59 7.35 0.65
CA GLY A 109 4.54 7.52 -0.46
C GLY A 109 5.17 6.19 -0.90
N ASN A 110 5.68 5.39 0.05
CA ASN A 110 6.24 4.08 -0.23
C ASN A 110 5.21 3.12 -0.83
N ALA A 111 3.96 3.14 -0.36
CA ALA A 111 2.87 2.34 -0.90
C ALA A 111 2.66 2.63 -2.39
N LEU A 112 2.47 3.88 -2.76
CA LEU A 112 2.25 4.31 -4.14
C LEU A 112 3.42 3.97 -5.06
N LYS A 113 4.66 4.17 -4.61
CA LYS A 113 5.89 3.82 -5.36
C LYS A 113 5.99 2.33 -5.66
N ASN A 114 5.44 1.49 -4.80
CA ASN A 114 5.46 0.03 -4.95
C ASN A 114 4.20 -0.55 -5.61
N GLY A 115 3.26 0.27 -6.05
CA GLY A 115 2.02 -0.22 -6.66
C GLY A 115 1.02 -0.79 -5.66
N PHE A 116 1.13 -0.41 -4.39
CA PHE A 116 0.20 -0.73 -3.32
C PHE A 116 -0.74 0.45 -3.08
N VAL A 117 -2.04 0.22 -2.95
CA VAL A 117 -3.03 1.31 -2.95
C VAL A 117 -3.46 1.68 -1.53
N PRO A 118 -3.02 2.83 -0.98
CA PRO A 118 -3.53 3.37 0.27
C PRO A 118 -4.83 4.13 0.00
N VAL A 119 -5.95 3.59 0.46
CA VAL A 119 -7.29 4.13 0.26
C VAL A 119 -7.71 4.89 1.52
N GLN A 120 -7.64 6.21 1.48
CA GLN A 120 -8.08 7.05 2.59
C GLN A 120 -9.56 7.38 2.44
N VAL A 121 -10.34 7.06 3.46
CA VAL A 121 -11.79 7.30 3.50
C VAL A 121 -12.17 8.11 4.73
N ASP A 122 -13.39 8.67 4.73
CA ASP A 122 -13.96 9.32 5.90
C ASP A 122 -14.31 8.31 7.02
N GLU A 123 -14.51 8.83 8.22
CA GLU A 123 -14.80 8.02 9.42
C GLU A 123 -16.10 7.21 9.31
N ALA A 124 -17.11 7.76 8.65
CA ALA A 124 -18.39 7.08 8.50
C ALA A 124 -18.29 5.87 7.55
N THR A 125 -17.56 6.03 6.44
CA THR A 125 -17.25 4.95 5.50
C THR A 125 -16.39 3.88 6.18
N HIS A 126 -15.36 4.30 6.93
CA HIS A 126 -14.48 3.39 7.65
C HIS A 126 -15.24 2.56 8.69
N ALA A 127 -16.08 3.21 9.53
CA ALA A 127 -16.87 2.52 10.55
C ALA A 127 -17.76 1.43 9.94
N GLN A 128 -18.41 1.70 8.80
CA GLN A 128 -19.23 0.70 8.11
C GLN A 128 -18.42 -0.50 7.60
N LEU A 129 -17.20 -0.28 7.12
CA LEU A 129 -16.30 -1.36 6.71
C LEU A 129 -15.84 -2.20 7.92
N VAL A 130 -15.59 -1.55 9.05
CA VAL A 130 -15.22 -2.24 10.31
C VAL A 130 -16.36 -3.11 10.82
N GLU A 131 -17.61 -2.65 10.71
CA GLU A 131 -18.81 -3.40 11.11
C GLU A 131 -19.17 -4.54 10.16
N ALA A 132 -18.58 -4.57 8.94
CA ALA A 132 -18.86 -5.57 7.91
C ALA A 132 -17.57 -6.35 7.49
N PRO A 133 -16.93 -7.08 8.42
CA PRO A 133 -15.73 -7.84 8.09
C PRO A 133 -16.02 -8.88 7.00
N GLY A 134 -15.12 -8.98 6.02
CA GLY A 134 -15.29 -9.88 4.88
C GLY A 134 -16.18 -9.35 3.76
N VAL A 135 -16.69 -8.13 3.86
CA VAL A 135 -17.46 -7.52 2.76
C VAL A 135 -16.62 -7.42 1.49
N GLU A 136 -17.24 -7.68 0.35
CA GLU A 136 -16.62 -7.44 -0.95
C GLU A 136 -16.53 -5.95 -1.24
N VAL A 137 -15.33 -5.52 -1.65
CA VAL A 137 -15.08 -4.13 -2.09
C VAL A 137 -14.54 -4.12 -3.51
N ALA A 138 -14.82 -3.03 -4.22
CA ALA A 138 -14.19 -2.69 -5.49
C ALA A 138 -13.50 -1.32 -5.33
N ILE A 139 -12.20 -1.27 -5.60
CA ILE A 139 -11.38 -0.06 -5.58
C ILE A 139 -11.06 0.29 -7.04
N ASP A 140 -11.68 1.32 -7.57
CA ASP A 140 -11.42 1.87 -8.90
C ASP A 140 -10.32 2.93 -8.77
N VAL A 141 -9.13 2.62 -9.27
CA VAL A 141 -7.95 3.50 -9.18
C VAL A 141 -8.09 4.69 -10.13
N GLU A 142 -8.78 4.52 -11.27
CA GLU A 142 -9.00 5.61 -12.22
C GLU A 142 -9.96 6.65 -11.68
N ALA A 143 -11.10 6.19 -11.21
CA ALA A 143 -12.12 7.07 -10.64
C ALA A 143 -11.73 7.58 -9.24
N GLY A 144 -10.82 6.92 -8.52
CA GLY A 144 -10.54 7.19 -7.12
C GLY A 144 -11.75 6.89 -6.23
N VAL A 145 -12.41 5.75 -6.45
CA VAL A 145 -13.65 5.38 -5.77
C VAL A 145 -13.55 3.97 -5.17
N LEU A 146 -13.87 3.87 -3.90
CA LEU A 146 -14.14 2.62 -3.20
C LEU A 146 -15.64 2.36 -3.21
N SER A 147 -16.05 1.14 -3.57
CA SER A 147 -17.46 0.71 -3.61
C SER A 147 -17.65 -0.57 -2.79
N PHE A 148 -18.74 -0.67 -2.03
CA PHE A 148 -19.17 -1.88 -1.32
C PHE A 148 -20.69 -1.84 -1.06
N GLY A 149 -21.36 -2.95 -1.29
CA GLY A 149 -22.83 -2.98 -1.30
C GLY A 149 -23.39 -1.93 -2.25
N THR A 150 -24.21 -1.03 -1.74
CA THR A 150 -24.76 0.12 -2.49
C THR A 150 -23.98 1.42 -2.28
N ARG A 151 -22.90 1.38 -1.50
CA ARG A 151 -22.10 2.55 -1.10
C ARG A 151 -20.98 2.82 -2.08
N ARG A 152 -20.67 4.12 -2.23
CA ARG A 152 -19.52 4.61 -2.98
C ARG A 152 -18.87 5.74 -2.20
N ALA A 153 -17.57 5.65 -1.98
CA ALA A 153 -16.77 6.67 -1.31
C ALA A 153 -15.60 7.08 -2.19
N ALA A 154 -15.44 8.36 -2.43
CA ALA A 154 -14.26 8.88 -3.13
C ALA A 154 -13.05 8.86 -2.18
N PHE A 155 -11.86 8.57 -2.72
CA PHE A 155 -10.61 8.70 -2.01
C PHE A 155 -9.60 9.53 -2.80
N PRO A 156 -8.77 10.34 -2.10
CA PRO A 156 -7.80 11.19 -2.77
C PRO A 156 -6.64 10.36 -3.35
N LEU A 157 -6.36 10.57 -4.62
CA LEU A 157 -5.20 10.01 -5.29
C LEU A 157 -4.59 11.06 -6.22
N GLU A 158 -3.35 11.45 -5.93
CA GLU A 158 -2.63 12.42 -6.72
C GLU A 158 -2.54 12.01 -8.19
N PRO A 159 -2.68 12.95 -9.16
CA PRO A 159 -2.71 12.63 -10.59
C PRO A 159 -1.50 11.84 -11.07
N PHE A 160 -0.28 12.19 -10.60
CA PHE A 160 0.94 11.48 -10.97
C PHE A 160 0.96 10.05 -10.41
N ALA A 161 0.62 9.86 -9.13
CA ALA A 161 0.53 8.54 -8.53
C ALA A 161 -0.51 7.65 -9.23
N ARG A 162 -1.68 8.22 -9.57
CA ARG A 162 -2.72 7.54 -10.36
C ARG A 162 -2.20 7.09 -11.72
N HIS A 163 -1.49 7.97 -12.43
CA HIS A 163 -0.87 7.63 -13.71
C HIS A 163 0.12 6.47 -13.56
N CYS A 164 1.02 6.54 -12.58
CA CYS A 164 2.01 5.49 -12.31
C CYS A 164 1.36 4.15 -11.98
N LEU A 165 0.37 4.13 -11.08
CA LEU A 165 -0.37 2.91 -10.73
C LEU A 165 -1.03 2.27 -11.95
N ARG A 166 -1.73 3.05 -12.76
CA ARG A 166 -2.43 2.55 -13.95
C ARG A 166 -1.49 2.05 -15.04
N SER A 167 -0.36 2.73 -15.23
CA SER A 167 0.62 2.39 -16.26
C SER A 167 1.61 1.30 -15.82
N GLY A 168 1.62 0.94 -14.52
CA GLY A 168 2.60 0.00 -13.96
C GLY A 168 4.02 0.58 -13.92
N LEU A 169 4.16 1.90 -13.95
CA LEU A 169 5.44 2.61 -13.95
C LEU A 169 5.80 3.06 -12.53
N ASP A 170 7.06 2.90 -12.14
CA ASP A 170 7.63 3.66 -11.03
C ASP A 170 8.19 5.01 -11.52
N GLU A 171 8.67 5.83 -10.58
CA GLU A 171 9.20 7.17 -10.91
C GLU A 171 10.34 7.11 -11.93
N LEU A 172 11.24 6.13 -11.80
CA LEU A 172 12.37 5.96 -12.72
C LEU A 172 11.88 5.54 -14.11
N ALA A 173 11.01 4.54 -14.21
CA ALA A 173 10.44 4.10 -15.46
C ALA A 173 9.63 5.20 -16.16
N PHE A 174 8.93 6.04 -15.37
CA PHE A 174 8.27 7.23 -15.91
C PHE A 174 9.27 8.21 -16.53
N LEU A 175 10.35 8.55 -15.82
CA LEU A 175 11.40 9.44 -16.35
C LEU A 175 12.06 8.87 -17.62
N LEU A 176 12.38 7.58 -17.63
CA LEU A 176 12.93 6.90 -18.81
C LEU A 176 11.95 6.93 -20.00
N SER A 177 10.65 6.86 -19.74
CA SER A 177 9.63 7.00 -20.80
C SER A 177 9.59 8.40 -21.44
N ARG A 178 10.16 9.42 -20.78
CA ARG A 178 10.26 10.82 -21.23
C ARG A 178 11.64 11.21 -21.73
N GLU A 179 12.53 10.25 -21.93
CA GLU A 179 13.93 10.52 -22.33
C GLU A 179 14.04 11.44 -23.54
N ARG A 180 13.21 11.27 -24.55
CA ARG A 180 13.20 12.14 -25.76
C ARG A 180 12.80 13.58 -25.44
N GLU A 181 11.82 13.77 -24.56
CA GLU A 181 11.35 15.11 -24.15
C GLU A 181 12.43 15.79 -23.30
N ILE A 182 13.08 15.05 -22.41
CA ILE A 182 14.18 15.53 -21.57
C ILE A 182 15.37 15.94 -22.45
N ALA A 183 15.79 15.11 -23.38
CA ALA A 183 16.89 15.40 -24.30
C ALA A 183 16.59 16.63 -25.18
N ALA A 184 15.35 16.78 -25.67
CA ALA A 184 14.94 17.95 -26.43
C ALA A 184 15.01 19.25 -25.61
N TYR A 185 14.58 19.20 -24.37
CA TYR A 185 14.68 20.31 -23.43
C TYR A 185 16.13 20.69 -23.11
N GLU A 186 16.98 19.70 -22.82
CA GLU A 186 18.41 19.91 -22.54
C GLU A 186 19.14 20.53 -23.75
N ALA A 187 18.82 20.10 -24.96
CA ALA A 187 19.39 20.67 -26.20
C ALA A 187 19.02 22.17 -26.38
N GLN A 188 17.83 22.59 -25.94
CA GLN A 188 17.38 23.98 -26.03
C GLN A 188 17.93 24.84 -24.87
N ALA A 189 18.10 24.27 -23.69
CA ALA A 189 18.54 24.99 -22.50
C ALA A 189 20.04 25.39 -22.52
N GLY A 190 20.84 24.82 -23.41
CA GLY A 190 22.29 25.02 -23.47
C GLY A 190 23.03 24.37 -22.30
N PRO A 191 24.36 24.49 -22.22
CA PRO A 191 25.14 23.91 -21.14
C PRO A 191 24.75 24.56 -19.81
N ALA A 192 24.47 23.71 -18.84
CA ALA A 192 24.09 24.16 -17.49
C ALA A 192 25.23 25.03 -16.88
N PRO A 193 24.95 26.16 -16.24
CA PRO A 193 25.97 27.12 -15.79
C PRO A 193 26.97 26.55 -14.77
N TRP A 194 26.68 25.39 -14.15
CA TRP A 194 27.61 24.67 -13.24
C TRP A 194 28.46 23.60 -13.95
N ARG A 195 28.34 23.41 -15.27
CA ARG A 195 29.18 22.52 -16.08
C ARG A 195 30.31 23.28 -16.79
N SER A 196 30.79 24.39 -16.25
CA SER A 196 32.04 24.98 -16.72
C SER A 196 33.23 24.08 -16.32
N PRO A 197 34.18 23.82 -17.19
CA PRO A 197 35.33 22.96 -16.96
C PRO A 197 36.21 23.45 -15.82
#